data_29c1483151f1f02a31b32cd1697e8aef
#
_entry.id   29c1483151f1f02a31b32cd1697e8aef
#
_cell.length_a   1.000
_cell.length_b   1.000
_cell.length_c   1.000
_cell.angle_alpha   90.00
_cell.angle_beta   90.00
_cell.angle_gamma   90.00
#
_symmetry.space_group_name_H-M   'P 1'
#
loop_
_entity.id
_entity.type
_entity.pdbx_description
1 polymer ?
#
loop_
_entity_poly.entity_id
_entity_poly.type
_entity_poly.pdbx_seq_one_letter_code
_entity_poly.pdbx_strand_id
1 'polypeptide(L)'
;MAQVNILRHNPIAIFSNPTEIIVKDDKNQVFRLVEPSGNVGTQYPNDLGSEWFGTIENLNNNLKTCGVEWSDVYKTDVLWTTPSTERDTCDQVKDDFNAIYAPMINSMTGCSINSNRMARFTHPEGFPDPVALFEVQIKAVRGENVSVNNGVIDYGYWQDHQPSGASVMHSRDGKTITSIGPNLAEEMAFVMFEHYEKPFAEAGVDFKKQTVWMEILVAVDDDPEKTWERIEIVRRAFEEYYGNDRPSGLIYPVSRIPNLDGIVEPQPRVVAGDVSIDRSGEIENGFATWTTITYGGITEVMTSAVGGIDAGVELLTLDSRIKEAGGKGLKEDGVFNNAYVVAGPSSQENRDRLKDFNTEFSGWYEGTAPAGRTAQYVGGIQQASYQSGISNRAIYCK
;
A
#
# COMPACT_ATOMS: atom_id res chain seq x y z
N MET A 1 -6.60 -18.56 24.35
CA MET A 1 -5.20 -18.16 24.02
C MET A 1 -5.18 -17.82 22.55
N ALA A 2 -4.66 -16.66 22.22
CA ALA A 2 -4.56 -16.20 20.85
C ALA A 2 -3.61 -17.08 20.03
N GLN A 3 -3.87 -17.21 18.73
CA GLN A 3 -3.07 -17.98 17.79
C GLN A 3 -3.03 -17.27 16.45
N VAL A 4 -1.87 -17.28 15.80
CA VAL A 4 -1.67 -16.83 14.43
C VAL A 4 -1.00 -17.96 13.66
N ASN A 5 -1.54 -18.27 12.49
CA ASN A 5 -0.95 -19.21 11.55
C ASN A 5 -0.82 -18.54 10.18
N ILE A 6 0.41 -18.37 9.72
CA ILE A 6 0.73 -17.76 8.42
C ILE A 6 1.00 -18.89 7.43
N LEU A 7 0.16 -18.98 6.40
CA LEU A 7 0.28 -19.95 5.32
C LEU A 7 0.74 -19.21 4.05
N ARG A 8 1.83 -19.64 3.48
CA ARG A 8 2.44 -19.08 2.27
C ARG A 8 2.24 -20.06 1.12
N HIS A 9 1.20 -19.78 0.32
CA HIS A 9 0.82 -20.67 -0.79
C HIS A 9 1.71 -20.44 -2.02
N ASN A 10 1.92 -21.49 -2.81
CA ASN A 10 2.63 -21.45 -4.08
C ASN A 10 3.93 -20.63 -4.04
N PRO A 11 4.83 -20.86 -3.06
CA PRO A 11 6.02 -20.04 -2.92
C PRO A 11 6.98 -20.23 -4.10
N ILE A 12 7.48 -19.10 -4.59
CA ILE A 12 8.65 -19.04 -5.46
C ILE A 12 9.78 -18.32 -4.74
N ALA A 13 10.96 -18.22 -5.33
CA ALA A 13 12.13 -17.66 -4.65
C ALA A 13 11.95 -16.23 -4.13
N ILE A 14 11.04 -15.45 -4.72
CA ILE A 14 10.88 -14.03 -4.44
C ILE A 14 9.53 -13.62 -3.83
N PHE A 15 8.51 -14.49 -3.85
CA PHE A 15 7.23 -14.23 -3.16
C PHE A 15 6.39 -15.51 -3.01
N SER A 16 5.36 -15.44 -2.15
CA SER A 16 4.28 -16.43 -2.05
C SER A 16 2.98 -15.81 -2.55
N ASN A 17 2.14 -16.60 -3.24
CA ASN A 17 0.89 -16.09 -3.77
C ASN A 17 -0.24 -17.15 -3.67
N PRO A 18 -1.24 -16.90 -2.82
CA PRO A 18 -1.37 -15.82 -1.85
C PRO A 18 -0.66 -16.11 -0.52
N THR A 19 -0.58 -15.09 0.36
CA THR A 19 -0.34 -15.26 1.79
C THR A 19 -1.68 -15.25 2.52
N GLU A 20 -1.90 -16.26 3.34
CA GLU A 20 -3.11 -16.43 4.15
C GLU A 20 -2.73 -16.39 5.62
N ILE A 21 -3.45 -15.61 6.42
CA ILE A 21 -3.26 -15.51 7.87
C ILE A 21 -4.55 -15.96 8.56
N ILE A 22 -4.47 -17.06 9.29
CA ILE A 22 -5.58 -17.55 10.11
C ILE A 22 -5.32 -17.06 11.54
N VAL A 23 -6.23 -16.26 12.03
CA VAL A 23 -6.19 -15.66 13.36
C VAL A 23 -7.28 -16.25 14.23
N LYS A 24 -6.89 -16.69 15.43
CA LYS A 24 -7.82 -16.93 16.55
C LYS A 24 -7.40 -15.97 17.65
N ASP A 25 -8.28 -15.06 18.03
CA ASP A 25 -8.01 -14.12 19.10
C ASP A 25 -8.35 -14.69 20.49
N ASP A 26 -8.06 -13.95 21.56
CA ASP A 26 -8.34 -14.37 22.93
C ASP A 26 -9.84 -14.27 23.30
N LYS A 27 -10.64 -13.61 22.47
CA LYS A 27 -12.12 -13.57 22.54
C LYS A 27 -12.78 -14.75 21.82
N ASN A 28 -11.95 -15.70 21.29
CA ASN A 28 -12.34 -16.87 20.51
C ASN A 28 -12.97 -16.54 19.15
N GLN A 29 -12.76 -15.35 18.63
CA GLN A 29 -13.08 -15.09 17.23
C GLN A 29 -12.05 -15.74 16.32
N VAL A 30 -12.51 -16.30 15.21
CA VAL A 30 -11.65 -16.86 14.18
C VAL A 30 -11.93 -16.13 12.88
N PHE A 31 -10.88 -15.58 12.30
CA PHE A 31 -10.96 -14.93 10.99
C PHE A 31 -9.71 -15.22 10.17
N ARG A 32 -9.85 -14.98 8.88
CA ARG A 32 -8.82 -15.22 7.88
C ARG A 32 -8.59 -13.94 7.10
N LEU A 33 -7.34 -13.54 7.01
CA LEU A 33 -6.89 -12.47 6.12
C LEU A 33 -6.19 -13.11 4.92
N VAL A 34 -6.42 -12.58 3.74
CA VAL A 34 -5.80 -13.08 2.50
C VAL A 34 -5.20 -11.90 1.74
N GLU A 35 -3.92 -11.98 1.47
CA GLU A 35 -3.15 -10.97 0.76
C GLU A 35 -2.40 -11.65 -0.41
N PRO A 36 -2.98 -11.69 -1.61
CA PRO A 36 -2.26 -12.09 -2.82
C PRO A 36 -1.13 -11.09 -3.12
N SER A 37 -0.03 -11.60 -3.66
CA SER A 37 0.96 -10.75 -4.33
C SER A 37 0.34 -10.03 -5.52
N GLY A 38 1.01 -9.04 -6.06
CA GLY A 38 0.53 -8.34 -7.25
C GLY A 38 0.22 -9.31 -8.40
N ASN A 39 -0.90 -9.11 -9.05
CA ASN A 39 -1.40 -9.98 -10.12
C ASN A 39 -1.51 -9.21 -11.43
N VAL A 40 -0.95 -9.80 -12.48
CA VAL A 40 -1.04 -9.37 -13.86
C VAL A 40 -1.65 -10.47 -14.70
N GLY A 41 -2.25 -10.12 -15.83
CA GLY A 41 -2.95 -11.04 -16.72
C GLY A 41 -2.22 -11.30 -18.04
N THR A 42 -0.90 -11.20 -18.05
CA THR A 42 -0.05 -11.26 -19.26
C THR A 42 0.02 -12.62 -19.95
N GLN A 43 -0.63 -13.65 -19.39
CA GLN A 43 -0.85 -14.93 -20.07
C GLN A 43 -1.79 -14.83 -21.30
N TYR A 44 -2.52 -13.72 -21.44
CA TYR A 44 -3.39 -13.44 -22.58
C TYR A 44 -2.77 -12.38 -23.51
N PRO A 45 -3.35 -12.15 -24.72
CA PRO A 45 -2.90 -11.09 -25.61
C PRO A 45 -2.80 -9.73 -24.90
N ASN A 46 -1.79 -8.97 -25.26
CA ASN A 46 -1.47 -7.69 -24.63
C ASN A 46 -2.44 -6.58 -25.09
N ASP A 47 -3.68 -6.70 -24.68
CA ASP A 47 -4.70 -5.66 -24.74
C ASP A 47 -5.40 -5.55 -23.39
N LEU A 48 -5.95 -4.38 -23.09
CA LEU A 48 -6.48 -4.06 -21.77
C LEU A 48 -7.56 -5.04 -21.29
N GLY A 49 -8.46 -5.46 -22.17
CA GLY A 49 -9.56 -6.36 -21.82
C GLY A 49 -9.08 -7.78 -21.56
N SER A 50 -8.19 -8.29 -22.39
CA SER A 50 -7.61 -9.64 -22.25
C SER A 50 -6.74 -9.74 -21.00
N GLU A 51 -5.91 -8.74 -20.74
CA GLU A 51 -5.09 -8.71 -19.53
C GLU A 51 -5.95 -8.59 -18.27
N TRP A 52 -7.02 -7.80 -18.32
CA TRP A 52 -7.98 -7.72 -17.22
C TRP A 52 -8.62 -9.08 -16.93
N PHE A 53 -9.07 -9.79 -17.96
CA PHE A 53 -9.64 -11.13 -17.81
C PHE A 53 -8.65 -12.10 -17.14
N GLY A 54 -7.41 -12.13 -17.60
CA GLY A 54 -6.35 -12.94 -17.00
C GLY A 54 -6.04 -12.58 -15.55
N THR A 55 -6.03 -11.28 -15.25
CA THR A 55 -5.83 -10.79 -13.86
C THR A 55 -6.95 -11.28 -12.95
N ILE A 56 -8.22 -11.17 -13.36
CA ILE A 56 -9.36 -11.67 -12.59
C ILE A 56 -9.29 -13.19 -12.41
N GLU A 57 -8.87 -13.95 -13.43
CA GLU A 57 -8.68 -15.38 -13.32
C GLU A 57 -7.62 -15.74 -12.26
N ASN A 58 -6.48 -15.04 -12.26
CA ASN A 58 -5.41 -15.23 -11.29
C ASN A 58 -5.89 -14.88 -9.87
N LEU A 59 -6.58 -13.77 -9.69
CA LEU A 59 -7.15 -13.37 -8.42
C LEU A 59 -8.20 -14.35 -7.91
N ASN A 60 -9.10 -14.84 -8.79
CA ASN A 60 -10.07 -15.88 -8.44
C ASN A 60 -9.40 -17.16 -7.94
N ASN A 61 -8.31 -17.58 -8.58
CA ASN A 61 -7.57 -18.77 -8.17
C ASN A 61 -6.93 -18.58 -6.79
N ASN A 62 -6.39 -17.39 -6.53
CA ASN A 62 -5.82 -17.04 -5.23
C ASN A 62 -6.88 -17.03 -4.11
N LEU A 63 -8.02 -16.40 -4.34
CA LEU A 63 -9.15 -16.39 -3.39
C LEU A 63 -9.65 -17.80 -3.09
N LYS A 64 -9.87 -18.62 -4.15
CA LYS A 64 -10.31 -20.02 -4.00
C LYS A 64 -9.30 -20.87 -3.22
N THR A 65 -8.00 -20.68 -3.43
CA THR A 65 -6.96 -21.39 -2.68
C THR A 65 -7.11 -21.20 -1.17
N CYS A 66 -7.53 -20.01 -0.74
CA CYS A 66 -7.75 -19.67 0.66
C CYS A 66 -9.22 -19.84 1.11
N GLY A 67 -10.13 -20.28 0.25
CA GLY A 67 -11.55 -20.45 0.59
C GLY A 67 -12.29 -19.14 0.90
N VAL A 68 -11.88 -18.04 0.27
CA VAL A 68 -12.52 -16.72 0.33
C VAL A 68 -13.11 -16.34 -1.02
N GLU A 69 -13.99 -15.36 -1.03
CA GLU A 69 -14.75 -14.92 -2.19
C GLU A 69 -14.58 -13.43 -2.44
N TRP A 70 -15.04 -12.93 -3.58
CA TRP A 70 -14.99 -11.50 -3.89
C TRP A 70 -15.78 -10.63 -2.91
N SER A 71 -16.85 -11.16 -2.32
CA SER A 71 -17.61 -10.48 -1.26
C SER A 71 -16.81 -10.26 0.02
N ASP A 72 -15.70 -10.98 0.21
CA ASP A 72 -14.80 -10.84 1.35
C ASP A 72 -13.69 -9.79 1.09
N VAL A 73 -13.60 -9.25 -0.15
CA VAL A 73 -12.59 -8.26 -0.54
C VAL A 73 -12.95 -6.89 0.00
N TYR A 74 -12.05 -6.31 0.80
CA TYR A 74 -12.24 -4.98 1.38
C TYR A 74 -11.38 -3.88 0.77
N LYS A 75 -10.33 -4.26 0.05
CA LYS A 75 -9.43 -3.32 -0.61
C LYS A 75 -8.95 -3.87 -1.94
N THR A 76 -8.89 -2.99 -2.92
CA THR A 76 -8.29 -3.25 -4.23
C THR A 76 -7.36 -2.12 -4.59
N ASP A 77 -6.09 -2.42 -4.77
CA ASP A 77 -5.08 -1.50 -5.28
C ASP A 77 -4.83 -1.80 -6.75
N VAL A 78 -4.98 -0.80 -7.60
CA VAL A 78 -4.69 -0.90 -9.02
C VAL A 78 -3.54 0.04 -9.37
N LEU A 79 -2.51 -0.52 -9.92
CA LEU A 79 -1.32 0.17 -10.38
C LEU A 79 -1.33 0.17 -11.90
N TRP A 80 -1.17 1.33 -12.53
CA TRP A 80 -1.09 1.45 -13.99
C TRP A 80 0.30 1.84 -14.44
N THR A 81 0.71 1.32 -15.57
CA THR A 81 1.79 1.91 -16.35
C THR A 81 1.21 2.84 -17.42
N THR A 82 1.97 3.84 -17.81
CA THR A 82 1.62 4.74 -18.90
C THR A 82 2.81 4.86 -19.86
N PRO A 83 2.56 5.02 -21.16
CA PRO A 83 3.64 5.26 -22.13
C PRO A 83 4.28 6.64 -21.97
N SER A 84 3.70 7.51 -21.16
CA SER A 84 4.12 8.90 -20.97
C SER A 84 3.61 9.42 -19.63
N THR A 85 4.24 10.48 -19.13
CA THR A 85 3.75 11.25 -17.98
C THR A 85 2.78 12.37 -18.39
N GLU A 86 2.52 12.53 -19.68
CA GLU A 86 1.58 13.52 -20.18
C GLU A 86 0.17 13.24 -19.72
N ARG A 87 -0.51 14.31 -19.31
CA ARG A 87 -1.86 14.27 -18.72
C ARG A 87 -2.85 13.53 -19.59
N ASP A 88 -3.02 13.96 -20.85
CA ASP A 88 -4.04 13.41 -21.75
C ASP A 88 -3.85 11.91 -21.97
N THR A 89 -2.61 11.44 -22.03
CA THR A 89 -2.30 10.01 -22.16
C THR A 89 -2.68 9.24 -20.89
N CYS A 90 -2.35 9.77 -19.72
CA CYS A 90 -2.70 9.14 -18.44
C CYS A 90 -4.24 9.12 -18.25
N ASP A 91 -4.93 10.17 -18.66
CA ASP A 91 -6.38 10.25 -18.58
C ASP A 91 -7.06 9.20 -19.45
N GLN A 92 -6.61 9.05 -20.68
CA GLN A 92 -7.14 8.04 -21.59
C GLN A 92 -6.96 6.63 -21.01
N VAL A 93 -5.76 6.29 -20.53
CA VAL A 93 -5.49 4.99 -19.89
C VAL A 93 -6.43 4.76 -18.69
N LYS A 94 -6.61 5.78 -17.85
CA LYS A 94 -7.53 5.69 -16.70
C LYS A 94 -8.97 5.47 -17.15
N ASP A 95 -9.44 6.21 -18.14
CA ASP A 95 -10.83 6.14 -18.60
C ASP A 95 -11.12 4.81 -19.29
N ASP A 96 -10.22 4.32 -20.12
CA ASP A 96 -10.30 3.02 -20.77
C ASP A 96 -10.33 1.88 -19.74
N PHE A 97 -9.46 1.94 -18.74
CA PHE A 97 -9.45 0.97 -17.66
C PHE A 97 -10.73 1.02 -16.83
N ASN A 98 -11.18 2.21 -16.43
CA ASN A 98 -12.38 2.37 -15.63
C ASN A 98 -13.64 1.87 -16.34
N ALA A 99 -13.72 1.97 -17.65
CA ALA A 99 -14.85 1.46 -18.44
C ALA A 99 -14.99 -0.07 -18.31
N ILE A 100 -13.89 -0.78 -18.09
CA ILE A 100 -13.86 -2.25 -17.95
C ILE A 100 -13.91 -2.64 -16.46
N TYR A 101 -13.03 -2.07 -15.66
CA TYR A 101 -12.80 -2.42 -14.26
C TYR A 101 -14.00 -2.09 -13.35
N ALA A 102 -14.53 -0.88 -13.47
CA ALA A 102 -15.54 -0.37 -12.55
C ALA A 102 -16.81 -1.22 -12.48
N PRO A 103 -17.45 -1.58 -13.62
CA PRO A 103 -18.66 -2.41 -13.60
C PRO A 103 -18.40 -3.80 -13.01
N MET A 104 -17.24 -4.39 -13.29
CA MET A 104 -16.92 -5.75 -12.84
C MET A 104 -16.69 -5.79 -11.33
N ILE A 105 -15.84 -4.92 -10.79
CA ILE A 105 -15.56 -4.92 -9.34
C ILE A 105 -16.81 -4.64 -8.53
N ASN A 106 -17.62 -3.67 -8.94
CA ASN A 106 -18.90 -3.40 -8.26
C ASN A 106 -19.83 -4.61 -8.26
N SER A 107 -19.89 -5.33 -9.38
CA SER A 107 -20.71 -6.54 -9.49
C SER A 107 -20.20 -7.69 -8.62
N MET A 108 -18.89 -7.85 -8.51
CA MET A 108 -18.27 -8.95 -7.79
C MET A 108 -18.19 -8.72 -6.28
N THR A 109 -17.90 -7.50 -5.85
CA THR A 109 -17.75 -7.17 -4.42
C THR A 109 -19.04 -6.72 -3.75
N GLY A 110 -20.03 -6.30 -4.52
CA GLY A 110 -21.25 -5.66 -4.00
C GLY A 110 -21.03 -4.27 -3.43
N CYS A 111 -19.83 -3.72 -3.54
CA CYS A 111 -19.46 -2.40 -3.05
C CYS A 111 -19.38 -1.37 -4.18
N SER A 112 -19.59 -0.08 -3.85
CA SER A 112 -19.34 0.95 -4.82
C SER A 112 -17.86 1.03 -5.17
N ILE A 113 -17.55 1.32 -6.43
CA ILE A 113 -16.19 1.41 -6.92
C ILE A 113 -15.33 2.41 -6.13
N ASN A 114 -15.93 3.47 -5.61
CA ASN A 114 -15.21 4.53 -4.90
C ASN A 114 -14.72 4.12 -3.50
N SER A 115 -15.24 3.03 -2.95
CA SER A 115 -14.92 2.61 -1.59
C SER A 115 -13.89 1.47 -1.51
N ASN A 116 -13.70 0.71 -2.60
CA ASN A 116 -12.85 -0.47 -2.60
C ASN A 116 -11.62 -0.36 -3.50
N ARG A 117 -11.33 0.80 -4.06
CA ARG A 117 -10.17 0.93 -4.94
C ARG A 117 -9.23 2.02 -4.49
N MET A 118 -7.98 1.72 -4.58
CA MET A 118 -6.90 2.66 -4.84
C MET A 118 -6.39 2.45 -6.26
N ALA A 119 -6.07 3.52 -6.94
CA ALA A 119 -5.48 3.45 -8.27
C ALA A 119 -4.34 4.48 -8.34
N ARG A 120 -3.21 4.09 -8.90
CA ARG A 120 -2.04 4.95 -9.05
C ARG A 120 -1.30 4.63 -10.32
N PHE A 121 -0.72 5.64 -10.92
CA PHE A 121 0.19 5.47 -12.03
C PHE A 121 1.60 5.28 -11.53
N THR A 122 2.26 4.24 -12.00
CA THR A 122 3.69 4.01 -11.76
C THR A 122 4.53 4.78 -12.77
N HIS A 123 5.86 4.62 -12.68
CA HIS A 123 6.76 5.14 -13.69
C HIS A 123 6.46 4.52 -15.08
N PRO A 124 6.70 5.23 -16.20
CA PRO A 124 6.45 4.70 -17.55
C PRO A 124 7.15 3.38 -17.88
N GLU A 125 8.26 3.06 -17.21
CA GLU A 125 8.93 1.75 -17.33
C GLU A 125 8.09 0.60 -16.71
N GLY A 126 7.06 0.93 -15.92
CA GLY A 126 5.98 0.05 -15.54
C GLY A 126 6.32 -0.97 -14.47
N PHE A 127 6.19 -2.23 -14.84
CA PHE A 127 6.26 -3.37 -13.93
C PHE A 127 7.45 -4.27 -14.22
N PRO A 128 7.79 -5.17 -13.28
CA PRO A 128 8.75 -6.24 -13.53
C PRO A 128 8.45 -7.07 -14.78
N ASP A 129 7.19 -7.29 -15.08
CA ASP A 129 6.72 -7.83 -16.36
C ASP A 129 6.58 -6.67 -17.37
N PRO A 130 7.46 -6.56 -18.38
CA PRO A 130 7.52 -5.40 -19.26
C PRO A 130 6.32 -5.28 -20.21
N VAL A 131 5.48 -6.31 -20.30
CA VAL A 131 4.26 -6.28 -21.13
C VAL A 131 3.00 -6.01 -20.32
N ALA A 132 3.08 -5.97 -18.99
CA ALA A 132 1.95 -5.67 -18.15
C ALA A 132 1.51 -4.20 -18.28
N LEU A 133 0.23 -3.97 -18.49
CA LEU A 133 -0.38 -2.64 -18.55
C LEU A 133 -0.81 -2.17 -17.17
N PHE A 134 -1.13 -3.10 -16.28
CA PHE A 134 -1.50 -2.83 -14.90
C PHE A 134 -1.20 -4.04 -14.01
N GLU A 135 -1.15 -3.79 -12.72
CA GLU A 135 -1.06 -4.79 -11.65
C GLU A 135 -2.19 -4.56 -10.65
N VAL A 136 -2.84 -5.63 -10.23
CA VAL A 136 -3.91 -5.57 -9.23
C VAL A 136 -3.52 -6.33 -7.98
N GLN A 137 -3.68 -5.68 -6.84
CA GLN A 137 -3.58 -6.28 -5.52
C GLN A 137 -4.95 -6.21 -4.86
N ILE A 138 -5.32 -7.25 -4.14
CA ILE A 138 -6.53 -7.25 -3.33
C ILE A 138 -6.20 -7.66 -1.91
N LYS A 139 -7.06 -7.23 -0.97
CA LYS A 139 -7.04 -7.72 0.40
C LYS A 139 -8.42 -8.20 0.75
N ALA A 140 -8.51 -9.39 1.31
CA ALA A 140 -9.77 -10.00 1.71
C ALA A 140 -9.75 -10.44 3.17
N VAL A 141 -10.91 -10.43 3.79
CA VAL A 141 -11.10 -10.93 5.17
C VAL A 141 -12.39 -11.72 5.26
N ARG A 142 -12.33 -12.88 5.92
CA ARG A 142 -13.49 -13.73 6.18
C ARG A 142 -13.48 -14.23 7.62
N GLY A 143 -14.61 -14.08 8.31
CA GLY A 143 -14.80 -14.56 9.67
C GLY A 143 -16.28 -14.58 10.04
N GLU A 144 -16.65 -15.38 11.04
CA GLU A 144 -18.06 -15.54 11.44
C GLU A 144 -18.68 -14.23 11.95
N ASN A 145 -17.87 -13.41 12.63
CA ASN A 145 -18.31 -12.11 13.19
C ASN A 145 -17.60 -10.92 12.52
N VAL A 146 -17.14 -11.09 11.29
CA VAL A 146 -16.46 -10.05 10.52
C VAL A 146 -17.37 -9.58 9.42
N SER A 147 -17.54 -8.29 9.28
CA SER A 147 -18.25 -7.68 8.16
C SER A 147 -17.38 -6.65 7.46
N VAL A 148 -17.59 -6.49 6.16
CA VAL A 148 -16.89 -5.52 5.31
C VAL A 148 -17.90 -4.56 4.73
N ASN A 149 -17.67 -3.27 4.90
CA ASN A 149 -18.50 -2.23 4.31
C ASN A 149 -17.66 -1.00 3.98
N ASN A 150 -17.60 -0.63 2.71
CA ASN A 150 -16.97 0.62 2.23
C ASN A 150 -15.56 0.87 2.80
N GLY A 151 -14.68 -0.14 2.74
CA GLY A 151 -13.31 -0.03 3.24
C GLY A 151 -13.19 -0.06 4.77
N VAL A 152 -14.29 -0.33 5.47
CA VAL A 152 -14.31 -0.60 6.91
C VAL A 152 -14.50 -2.08 7.14
N ILE A 153 -13.60 -2.68 7.90
CA ILE A 153 -13.69 -4.03 8.39
C ILE A 153 -14.12 -3.94 9.85
N ASP A 154 -15.29 -4.51 10.17
CA ASP A 154 -15.80 -4.56 11.54
C ASP A 154 -15.61 -5.97 12.10
N TYR A 155 -14.82 -6.08 13.15
CA TYR A 155 -14.56 -7.31 13.91
C TYR A 155 -15.46 -7.43 15.15
N GLY A 156 -16.46 -6.56 15.27
CA GLY A 156 -17.41 -6.53 16.37
C GLY A 156 -16.94 -5.77 17.62
N TYR A 157 -15.67 -5.81 17.97
CA TYR A 157 -15.10 -5.09 19.11
C TYR A 157 -14.04 -4.03 18.71
N TRP A 158 -13.53 -4.11 17.50
CA TRP A 158 -12.67 -3.12 16.89
C TRP A 158 -12.93 -3.03 15.38
N GLN A 159 -12.46 -1.96 14.77
CA GLN A 159 -12.63 -1.70 13.36
C GLN A 159 -11.30 -1.29 12.71
N ASP A 160 -11.11 -1.73 11.48
CA ASP A 160 -10.01 -1.32 10.59
C ASP A 160 -10.59 -0.53 9.43
N HIS A 161 -10.24 0.74 9.35
CA HIS A 161 -10.69 1.66 8.33
C HIS A 161 -9.56 1.89 7.32
N GLN A 162 -9.83 1.58 6.06
CA GLN A 162 -8.94 1.85 4.93
C GLN A 162 -9.69 2.69 3.88
N PRO A 163 -9.93 3.98 4.19
CA PRO A 163 -10.64 4.86 3.28
C PRO A 163 -9.86 5.06 1.98
N SER A 164 -10.58 5.45 0.93
CA SER A 164 -9.96 5.88 -0.32
C SER A 164 -9.06 7.08 -0.10
N GLY A 165 -8.02 7.21 -0.90
CA GLY A 165 -7.17 8.39 -0.90
C GLY A 165 -7.92 9.66 -1.27
N ALA A 166 -7.49 10.80 -0.75
CA ALA A 166 -8.05 12.11 -1.06
C ALA A 166 -6.98 12.98 -1.71
N SER A 167 -7.19 13.32 -2.98
CA SER A 167 -6.19 14.07 -3.75
C SER A 167 -6.25 15.57 -3.49
N VAL A 168 -5.10 16.20 -3.32
CA VAL A 168 -4.97 17.66 -3.32
C VAL A 168 -5.00 18.15 -4.76
N MET A 169 -6.15 18.64 -5.21
CA MET A 169 -6.37 19.15 -6.57
C MET A 169 -6.66 20.66 -6.57
N HIS A 170 -7.40 21.11 -5.58
CA HIS A 170 -7.86 22.49 -5.51
C HIS A 170 -7.54 23.09 -4.15
N SER A 171 -7.18 24.38 -4.17
CA SER A 171 -7.09 25.18 -2.97
C SER A 171 -8.46 25.43 -2.34
N ARG A 172 -8.50 25.91 -1.09
CA ARG A 172 -9.73 26.26 -0.37
C ARG A 172 -10.61 27.26 -1.13
N ASP A 173 -10.02 28.09 -1.97
CA ASP A 173 -10.76 29.07 -2.80
C ASP A 173 -11.24 28.46 -4.13
N GLY A 174 -11.10 27.15 -4.33
CA GLY A 174 -11.55 26.42 -5.52
C GLY A 174 -10.66 26.54 -6.76
N LYS A 175 -9.46 27.14 -6.62
CA LYS A 175 -8.52 27.22 -7.74
C LYS A 175 -7.65 25.97 -7.81
N THR A 176 -7.34 25.56 -9.02
CA THR A 176 -6.41 24.44 -9.24
C THR A 176 -5.02 24.80 -8.75
N ILE A 177 -4.42 23.92 -7.94
CA ILE A 177 -3.04 24.06 -7.47
C ILE A 177 -2.11 23.61 -8.58
N THR A 178 -1.42 24.57 -9.20
CA THR A 178 -0.52 24.32 -10.34
C THR A 178 0.95 24.52 -10.01
N SER A 179 1.26 25.03 -8.81
CA SER A 179 2.63 25.36 -8.42
C SER A 179 2.99 24.78 -7.06
N ILE A 180 4.26 24.44 -6.93
CA ILE A 180 4.89 24.10 -5.66
C ILE A 180 5.05 25.38 -4.83
N GLY A 181 4.78 25.27 -3.54
CA GLY A 181 4.96 26.40 -2.64
C GLY A 181 4.36 26.15 -1.26
N PRO A 182 4.45 27.11 -0.34
CA PRO A 182 3.90 26.99 1.02
C PRO A 182 2.41 26.60 1.02
N ASN A 183 1.66 27.04 0.02
CA ASN A 183 0.23 26.72 -0.12
C ASN A 183 -0.03 25.22 -0.24
N LEU A 184 0.87 24.44 -0.84
CA LEU A 184 0.70 23.00 -0.93
C LEU A 184 0.67 22.34 0.46
N ALA A 185 1.50 22.82 1.41
CA ALA A 185 1.48 22.32 2.78
C ALA A 185 0.15 22.64 3.49
N GLU A 186 -0.37 23.85 3.31
CA GLU A 186 -1.65 24.28 3.88
C GLU A 186 -2.82 23.49 3.27
N GLU A 187 -2.80 23.27 1.96
CA GLU A 187 -3.85 22.52 1.27
C GLU A 187 -3.83 21.04 1.63
N MET A 188 -2.65 20.45 1.83
CA MET A 188 -2.53 19.09 2.35
C MET A 188 -3.12 18.98 3.77
N ALA A 189 -2.82 19.93 4.66
CA ALA A 189 -3.41 19.97 5.99
C ALA A 189 -4.94 20.14 5.94
N PHE A 190 -5.45 20.94 4.99
CA PHE A 190 -6.88 21.06 4.74
C PHE A 190 -7.52 19.73 4.29
N VAL A 191 -6.90 19.02 3.36
CA VAL A 191 -7.37 17.70 2.92
C VAL A 191 -7.38 16.70 4.09
N MET A 192 -6.34 16.67 4.91
CA MET A 192 -6.27 15.82 6.11
C MET A 192 -7.42 16.15 7.09
N PHE A 193 -7.74 17.43 7.27
CA PHE A 193 -8.83 17.84 8.14
C PHE A 193 -10.21 17.57 7.52
N GLU A 194 -10.47 18.05 6.31
CA GLU A 194 -11.82 18.01 5.71
C GLU A 194 -12.23 16.61 5.25
N HIS A 195 -11.29 15.81 4.74
CA HIS A 195 -11.59 14.48 4.21
C HIS A 195 -11.42 13.35 5.22
N TYR A 196 -10.63 13.55 6.27
CA TYR A 196 -10.35 12.51 7.25
C TYR A 196 -10.72 12.92 8.69
N GLU A 197 -10.07 13.92 9.26
CA GLU A 197 -10.23 14.24 10.67
C GLU A 197 -11.69 14.53 11.04
N LYS A 198 -12.38 15.35 10.25
CA LYS A 198 -13.75 15.72 10.53
C LYS A 198 -14.75 14.54 10.44
N PRO A 199 -14.80 13.74 9.35
CA PRO A 199 -15.67 12.57 9.30
C PRO A 199 -15.36 11.53 10.39
N PHE A 200 -14.09 11.31 10.71
CA PHE A 200 -13.70 10.39 11.77
C PHE A 200 -14.10 10.91 13.15
N ALA A 201 -13.95 12.21 13.42
CA ALA A 201 -14.40 12.83 14.67
C ALA A 201 -15.94 12.73 14.84
N GLU A 202 -16.70 12.89 13.76
CA GLU A 202 -18.17 12.68 13.77
C GLU A 202 -18.54 11.23 14.08
N ALA A 203 -17.69 10.28 13.72
CA ALA A 203 -17.81 8.86 14.06
C ALA A 203 -17.21 8.51 15.44
N GLY A 204 -16.71 9.49 16.21
CA GLY A 204 -16.08 9.26 17.51
C GLY A 204 -14.65 8.71 17.45
N VAL A 205 -13.98 8.82 16.32
CA VAL A 205 -12.61 8.35 16.07
C VAL A 205 -11.64 9.53 16.00
N ASP A 206 -10.59 9.49 16.78
CA ASP A 206 -9.49 10.47 16.74
C ASP A 206 -8.55 10.10 15.58
N PHE A 207 -8.78 10.68 14.41
CA PHE A 207 -8.02 10.38 13.20
C PHE A 207 -6.50 10.47 13.43
N LYS A 208 -6.03 11.53 14.07
CA LYS A 208 -4.62 11.78 14.29
C LYS A 208 -3.97 10.69 15.15
N LYS A 209 -4.60 10.32 16.27
CA LYS A 209 -4.07 9.31 17.18
C LYS A 209 -4.27 7.89 16.70
N GLN A 210 -5.34 7.65 15.94
CA GLN A 210 -5.74 6.31 15.51
C GLN A 210 -5.29 5.95 14.10
N THR A 211 -4.65 6.87 13.36
CA THR A 211 -3.93 6.53 12.13
C THR A 211 -2.70 5.70 12.47
N VAL A 212 -2.60 4.52 11.88
CA VAL A 212 -1.53 3.55 12.13
C VAL A 212 -0.57 3.39 10.96
N TRP A 213 -1.02 3.78 9.77
CA TRP A 213 -0.24 3.77 8.54
C TRP A 213 -0.63 4.95 7.65
N MET A 214 0.34 5.52 6.98
CA MET A 214 0.12 6.56 5.98
C MET A 214 1.00 6.33 4.76
N GLU A 215 0.39 6.09 3.62
CA GLU A 215 1.05 6.11 2.33
C GLU A 215 0.76 7.45 1.64
N ILE A 216 1.79 8.14 1.15
CA ILE A 216 1.61 9.44 0.51
C ILE A 216 2.19 9.36 -0.90
N LEU A 217 1.32 9.51 -1.88
CA LEU A 217 1.68 9.59 -3.29
C LEU A 217 1.91 11.04 -3.67
N VAL A 218 2.97 11.30 -4.43
CA VAL A 218 3.32 12.64 -4.93
C VAL A 218 3.49 12.56 -6.44
N ALA A 219 2.68 13.30 -7.19
CA ALA A 219 2.83 13.34 -8.64
C ALA A 219 4.16 13.98 -9.02
N VAL A 220 4.91 13.34 -9.94
CA VAL A 220 6.17 13.88 -10.46
C VAL A 220 5.94 15.21 -11.18
N ASP A 221 6.96 16.04 -11.17
CA ASP A 221 7.09 17.22 -12.03
C ASP A 221 8.03 16.87 -13.21
N ASP A 222 7.95 17.61 -14.30
CA ASP A 222 8.87 17.45 -15.42
C ASP A 222 10.33 17.77 -15.02
N ASP A 223 10.49 18.56 -13.96
CA ASP A 223 11.76 18.86 -13.32
C ASP A 223 11.95 17.98 -12.08
N PRO A 224 12.94 17.07 -12.05
CA PRO A 224 13.18 16.21 -10.89
C PRO A 224 13.48 16.96 -9.60
N GLU A 225 14.14 18.13 -9.66
CA GLU A 225 14.43 18.94 -8.47
C GLU A 225 13.12 19.43 -7.84
N LYS A 226 12.16 19.84 -8.65
CA LYS A 226 10.83 20.25 -8.18
C LYS A 226 10.03 19.09 -7.59
N THR A 227 10.19 17.88 -8.12
CA THR A 227 9.58 16.69 -7.51
C THR A 227 10.07 16.50 -6.08
N TRP A 228 11.38 16.59 -5.86
CA TRP A 228 11.96 16.46 -4.52
C TRP A 228 11.61 17.62 -3.60
N GLU A 229 11.57 18.85 -4.12
CA GLU A 229 11.09 20.02 -3.37
C GLU A 229 9.63 19.82 -2.90
N ARG A 230 8.78 19.28 -3.78
CA ARG A 230 7.39 18.94 -3.46
C ARG A 230 7.30 17.90 -2.34
N ILE A 231 8.11 16.83 -2.41
CA ILE A 231 8.19 15.79 -1.38
C ILE A 231 8.58 16.39 -0.04
N GLU A 232 9.58 17.29 -0.01
CA GLU A 232 10.01 17.95 1.24
C GLU A 232 8.93 18.88 1.84
N ILE A 233 8.18 19.59 1.01
CA ILE A 233 7.05 20.42 1.47
C ILE A 233 5.96 19.53 2.10
N VAL A 234 5.61 18.44 1.44
CA VAL A 234 4.59 17.48 1.90
C VAL A 234 5.05 16.78 3.19
N ARG A 235 6.32 16.39 3.28
CA ARG A 235 6.89 15.80 4.50
C ARG A 235 6.77 16.74 5.68
N ARG A 236 7.16 18.01 5.52
CA ARG A 236 7.04 19.02 6.58
C ARG A 236 5.59 19.25 7.00
N ALA A 237 4.66 19.32 6.06
CA ALA A 237 3.23 19.43 6.35
C ALA A 237 2.72 18.24 7.17
N PHE A 238 3.13 17.02 6.79
CA PHE A 238 2.80 15.79 7.52
C PHE A 238 3.39 15.81 8.94
N GLU A 239 4.65 16.20 9.09
CA GLU A 239 5.35 16.31 10.38
C GLU A 239 4.69 17.35 11.30
N GLU A 240 4.29 18.49 10.77
CA GLU A 240 3.59 19.52 11.51
C GLU A 240 2.21 19.05 11.97
N TYR A 241 1.46 18.38 11.06
CA TYR A 241 0.13 17.86 11.37
C TYR A 241 0.17 16.81 12.47
N TYR A 242 0.99 15.76 12.34
CA TYR A 242 1.02 14.65 13.31
C TYR A 242 1.83 14.97 14.58
N GLY A 243 2.82 15.85 14.51
CA GLY A 243 3.70 16.16 15.65
C GLY A 243 4.42 14.90 16.17
N ASN A 244 4.10 14.50 17.40
CA ASN A 244 4.67 13.29 18.02
C ASN A 244 3.86 12.01 17.77
N ASP A 245 2.64 12.13 17.26
CA ASP A 245 1.73 11.00 17.00
C ASP A 245 1.89 10.45 15.57
N ARG A 246 3.11 10.50 15.03
CA ARG A 246 3.40 10.08 13.65
C ARG A 246 3.18 8.59 13.47
N PRO A 247 2.33 8.18 12.51
CA PRO A 247 2.23 6.76 12.13
C PRO A 247 3.47 6.31 11.37
N SER A 248 3.62 5.00 11.19
CA SER A 248 4.52 4.46 10.17
C SER A 248 3.97 4.73 8.77
N GLY A 249 4.84 4.72 7.77
CA GLY A 249 4.41 5.01 6.41
C GLY A 249 5.53 5.21 5.42
N LEU A 250 5.19 5.82 4.31
CA LEU A 250 6.14 6.22 3.28
C LEU A 250 5.59 7.35 2.43
N ILE A 251 6.50 8.03 1.76
CA ILE A 251 6.22 9.04 0.73
C ILE A 251 7.05 8.71 -0.51
N TYR A 252 6.42 8.70 -1.67
CA TYR A 252 7.14 8.44 -2.92
C TYR A 252 6.46 9.08 -4.13
N PRO A 253 7.24 9.43 -5.17
CA PRO A 253 6.73 9.97 -6.40
C PRO A 253 6.11 8.88 -7.28
N VAL A 254 4.99 9.23 -7.91
CA VAL A 254 4.31 8.46 -8.95
C VAL A 254 4.19 9.29 -10.20
N SER A 255 4.07 8.67 -11.37
CA SER A 255 3.96 9.40 -12.64
C SER A 255 2.76 10.34 -12.64
N ARG A 256 1.61 9.87 -12.14
CA ARG A 256 0.37 10.64 -12.00
C ARG A 256 -0.49 10.08 -10.86
N ILE A 257 -1.34 10.95 -10.34
CA ILE A 257 -2.44 10.57 -9.46
C ILE A 257 -3.70 10.48 -10.31
N PRO A 258 -4.59 9.49 -10.08
CA PRO A 258 -5.77 9.24 -10.92
C PRO A 258 -6.74 10.42 -11.07
N ASN A 259 -6.76 11.32 -10.10
CA ASN A 259 -7.43 12.60 -10.24
C ASN A 259 -6.46 13.59 -10.90
N LEU A 260 -6.77 13.99 -12.09
CA LEU A 260 -5.90 14.62 -13.09
C LEU A 260 -5.06 15.80 -12.65
N ASP A 261 -5.58 16.59 -11.73
CA ASP A 261 -4.90 17.74 -11.14
C ASP A 261 -4.34 17.43 -9.74
N GLY A 262 -4.43 16.16 -9.32
CA GLY A 262 -3.90 15.72 -8.04
C GLY A 262 -2.38 15.80 -7.99
N ILE A 263 -1.86 16.56 -7.03
CA ILE A 263 -0.42 16.70 -6.80
C ILE A 263 0.04 15.75 -5.70
N VAL A 264 -0.80 15.56 -4.68
CA VAL A 264 -0.53 14.74 -3.51
C VAL A 264 -1.77 13.94 -3.15
N GLU A 265 -1.60 12.69 -2.76
CA GLU A 265 -2.69 11.84 -2.29
C GLU A 265 -2.26 11.04 -1.05
N PRO A 266 -2.67 11.46 0.16
CA PRO A 266 -2.52 10.65 1.36
C PRO A 266 -3.54 9.50 1.39
N GLN A 267 -3.08 8.32 1.82
CA GLN A 267 -3.87 7.10 1.93
C GLN A 267 -3.69 6.49 3.32
N PRO A 268 -4.58 6.80 4.26
CA PRO A 268 -4.45 6.35 5.64
C PRO A 268 -5.02 4.95 5.88
N ARG A 269 -4.48 4.27 6.91
CA ARG A 269 -5.16 3.20 7.64
C ARG A 269 -5.41 3.68 9.06
N VAL A 270 -6.66 3.59 9.50
CA VAL A 270 -7.12 4.09 10.81
C VAL A 270 -7.80 2.96 11.55
N VAL A 271 -7.57 2.82 12.84
CA VAL A 271 -8.22 1.78 13.65
C VAL A 271 -9.05 2.38 14.77
N ALA A 272 -10.11 1.68 15.18
CA ALA A 272 -11.01 2.16 16.21
C ALA A 272 -11.50 1.01 17.12
N GLY A 273 -12.00 1.33 18.30
CA GLY A 273 -12.55 0.36 19.25
C GLY A 273 -11.51 -0.20 20.22
N ASP A 274 -11.69 -1.48 20.62
CA ASP A 274 -10.84 -2.16 21.62
C ASP A 274 -9.50 -2.60 20.99
N VAL A 275 -8.67 -1.63 20.68
CA VAL A 275 -7.35 -1.80 20.08
C VAL A 275 -6.36 -0.84 20.74
N SER A 276 -5.15 -1.31 21.04
CA SER A 276 -4.07 -0.45 21.49
C SER A 276 -3.09 -0.20 20.35
N ILE A 277 -2.57 1.02 20.31
CA ILE A 277 -1.60 1.48 19.31
C ILE A 277 -0.32 1.83 20.06
N ASP A 278 0.81 1.35 19.56
CA ASP A 278 2.12 1.76 20.01
C ASP A 278 2.99 2.15 18.80
N ARG A 279 3.91 3.10 18.98
CA ARG A 279 4.74 3.63 17.93
C ARG A 279 6.19 3.67 18.37
N SER A 280 7.11 3.42 17.45
CA SER A 280 8.53 3.68 17.68
C SER A 280 8.75 5.14 18.07
N GLY A 281 9.59 5.37 19.08
CA GLY A 281 10.09 6.71 19.38
C GLY A 281 11.12 7.21 18.35
N GLU A 282 11.58 6.33 17.47
CA GLU A 282 12.50 6.67 16.39
C GLU A 282 11.73 7.12 15.14
N ILE A 283 12.16 8.24 14.59
CA ILE A 283 11.57 8.85 13.40
C ILE A 283 12.57 8.80 12.26
N GLU A 284 12.14 8.27 11.12
CA GLU A 284 12.92 8.24 9.90
C GLU A 284 12.08 8.75 8.73
N ASN A 285 12.62 9.66 7.93
CA ASN A 285 11.94 10.27 6.79
C ASN A 285 10.54 10.86 7.11
N GLY A 286 10.36 11.33 8.33
CA GLY A 286 9.11 11.92 8.81
C GLY A 286 8.13 10.95 9.48
N PHE A 287 8.35 9.63 9.41
CA PHE A 287 7.47 8.57 9.92
C PHE A 287 8.08 7.86 11.12
N ALA A 288 7.24 7.33 12.02
CA ALA A 288 7.71 6.36 13.00
C ALA A 288 8.27 5.13 12.29
N THR A 289 9.39 4.60 12.74
CA THR A 289 10.04 3.45 12.08
C THR A 289 9.15 2.21 12.06
N TRP A 290 8.29 2.07 13.06
CA TRP A 290 7.21 1.10 13.11
C TRP A 290 6.01 1.60 13.92
N THR A 291 4.83 1.07 13.63
CA THR A 291 3.61 1.21 14.41
C THR A 291 3.02 -0.17 14.64
N THR A 292 2.60 -0.47 15.87
CA THR A 292 1.86 -1.69 16.18
C THR A 292 0.41 -1.39 16.49
N ILE A 293 -0.46 -2.36 16.17
CA ILE A 293 -1.81 -2.46 16.72
C ILE A 293 -1.93 -3.77 17.47
N THR A 294 -2.52 -3.74 18.66
CA THR A 294 -2.74 -4.95 19.46
C THR A 294 -4.23 -5.07 19.78
N TYR A 295 -4.81 -6.20 19.42
CA TYR A 295 -6.22 -6.55 19.65
C TYR A 295 -6.33 -8.05 19.97
N GLY A 296 -7.16 -8.43 20.95
CA GLY A 296 -7.44 -9.84 21.25
C GLY A 296 -6.20 -10.73 21.42
N GLY A 297 -5.10 -10.22 21.98
CA GLY A 297 -3.84 -10.96 22.13
C GLY A 297 -3.01 -11.13 20.86
N ILE A 298 -3.40 -10.47 19.77
CA ILE A 298 -2.69 -10.42 18.49
C ILE A 298 -2.01 -9.06 18.35
N THR A 299 -0.82 -9.03 17.78
CA THR A 299 -0.12 -7.80 17.41
C THR A 299 0.22 -7.79 15.93
N GLU A 300 -0.18 -6.73 15.23
CA GLU A 300 0.30 -6.41 13.90
C GLU A 300 1.37 -5.33 13.99
N VAL A 301 2.40 -5.44 13.18
CA VAL A 301 3.47 -4.45 13.01
C VAL A 301 3.44 -3.93 11.58
N MET A 302 3.38 -2.62 11.43
CA MET A 302 3.59 -1.94 10.15
C MET A 302 4.92 -1.20 10.23
N THR A 303 5.87 -1.58 9.41
CA THR A 303 7.17 -0.91 9.35
C THR A 303 7.17 0.13 8.25
N SER A 304 7.61 1.34 8.55
CA SER A 304 7.89 2.34 7.51
C SER A 304 8.86 1.80 6.47
N ALA A 305 8.74 2.28 5.25
CA ALA A 305 9.66 1.87 4.21
C ALA A 305 11.12 2.16 4.62
N VAL A 306 11.94 1.17 4.45
CA VAL A 306 13.40 1.28 4.53
C VAL A 306 13.89 1.43 3.12
N GLY A 307 14.56 2.52 2.82
CA GLY A 307 15.15 2.77 1.51
C GLY A 307 16.66 2.74 1.55
N GLY A 308 17.28 2.41 0.44
CA GLY A 308 18.73 2.32 0.33
C GLY A 308 19.20 1.99 -1.09
N ILE A 309 20.37 1.42 -1.16
CA ILE A 309 21.02 0.92 -2.39
C ILE A 309 21.27 -0.60 -2.34
N ASP A 310 20.88 -1.24 -1.24
CA ASP A 310 21.16 -2.66 -0.94
C ASP A 310 19.94 -3.27 -0.26
N ALA A 311 19.22 -4.11 -0.97
CA ALA A 311 18.00 -4.76 -0.47
C ALA A 311 18.28 -5.69 0.72
N GLY A 312 19.46 -6.28 0.82
CA GLY A 312 19.86 -7.10 1.98
C GLY A 312 19.92 -6.29 3.26
N VAL A 313 20.47 -5.07 3.21
CA VAL A 313 20.50 -4.13 4.35
C VAL A 313 19.09 -3.65 4.69
N GLU A 314 18.26 -3.39 3.70
CA GLU A 314 16.85 -3.01 3.90
C GLU A 314 16.08 -4.10 4.63
N LEU A 315 16.24 -5.36 4.21
CA LEU A 315 15.60 -6.53 4.85
C LEU A 315 16.09 -6.76 6.29
N LEU A 316 17.39 -6.61 6.55
CA LEU A 316 17.96 -6.68 7.90
C LEU A 316 17.37 -5.61 8.82
N THR A 317 17.19 -4.40 8.29
CA THR A 317 16.59 -3.29 9.04
C THR A 317 15.12 -3.55 9.35
N LEU A 318 14.35 -4.06 8.40
CA LEU A 318 12.96 -4.46 8.62
C LEU A 318 12.84 -5.56 9.67
N ASP A 319 13.71 -6.56 9.60
CA ASP A 319 13.78 -7.65 10.58
C ASP A 319 14.05 -7.14 12.00
N SER A 320 14.99 -6.18 12.14
CA SER A 320 15.28 -5.51 13.41
C SER A 320 14.07 -4.76 13.95
N ARG A 321 13.39 -3.98 13.11
CA ARG A 321 12.18 -3.22 13.49
C ARG A 321 11.05 -4.11 13.98
N ILE A 322 10.84 -5.27 13.34
CA ILE A 322 9.84 -6.25 13.79
C ILE A 322 10.22 -6.81 15.16
N LYS A 323 11.50 -7.12 15.39
CA LYS A 323 12.00 -7.60 16.68
C LYS A 323 11.89 -6.54 17.78
N GLU A 324 12.22 -5.29 17.49
CA GLU A 324 12.06 -4.15 18.40
C GLU A 324 10.60 -3.96 18.81
N ALA A 325 9.66 -4.17 17.87
CA ALA A 325 8.23 -4.15 18.13
C ALA A 325 7.72 -5.39 18.89
N GLY A 326 8.58 -6.36 19.21
CA GLY A 326 8.27 -7.55 20.01
C GLY A 326 7.98 -8.83 19.21
N GLY A 327 8.09 -8.80 17.90
CA GLY A 327 7.98 -9.97 17.02
C GLY A 327 9.27 -10.81 16.99
N LYS A 328 9.23 -11.91 16.24
CA LYS A 328 10.36 -12.83 16.05
C LYS A 328 11.25 -12.42 14.89
N GLY A 329 10.70 -11.67 13.94
CA GLY A 329 11.40 -11.16 12.78
C GLY A 329 10.65 -11.35 11.46
N LEU A 330 11.26 -10.87 10.39
CA LEU A 330 10.64 -10.81 9.07
C LEU A 330 10.32 -12.20 8.49
N LYS A 331 11.17 -13.20 8.71
CA LYS A 331 10.96 -14.56 8.17
C LYS A 331 9.78 -15.27 8.81
N GLU A 332 9.61 -15.10 10.10
CA GLU A 332 8.60 -15.79 10.91
C GLU A 332 7.25 -15.07 10.82
N ASP A 333 7.27 -13.77 11.07
CA ASP A 333 6.06 -12.98 11.29
C ASP A 333 5.67 -12.11 10.08
N GLY A 334 6.56 -11.93 9.10
CA GLY A 334 6.28 -11.13 7.90
C GLY A 334 5.19 -11.74 7.04
N VAL A 335 4.21 -10.92 6.71
CA VAL A 335 3.02 -11.32 5.93
C VAL A 335 3.13 -10.81 4.50
N PHE A 336 3.45 -9.54 4.33
CA PHE A 336 3.46 -8.88 3.04
C PHE A 336 4.54 -7.81 2.96
N ASN A 337 5.22 -7.74 1.82
CA ASN A 337 6.23 -6.74 1.51
C ASN A 337 5.77 -5.88 0.33
N ASN A 338 5.81 -4.56 0.47
CA ASN A 338 5.79 -3.66 -0.67
C ASN A 338 7.23 -3.30 -1.03
N ALA A 339 7.63 -3.66 -2.22
CA ALA A 339 8.95 -3.38 -2.77
C ALA A 339 8.88 -2.28 -3.83
N TYR A 340 9.78 -1.35 -3.76
CA TYR A 340 9.90 -0.21 -4.66
C TYR A 340 11.30 -0.23 -5.26
N VAL A 341 11.39 -0.22 -6.58
CA VAL A 341 12.67 -0.13 -7.30
C VAL A 341 12.68 1.19 -8.04
N VAL A 342 13.66 2.02 -7.75
CA VAL A 342 13.75 3.34 -8.37
C VAL A 342 14.14 3.17 -9.84
N ALA A 343 13.31 3.72 -10.71
CA ALA A 343 13.52 3.65 -12.16
C ALA A 343 14.80 4.35 -12.55
N GLY A 344 15.61 3.66 -13.35
CA GLY A 344 16.81 4.20 -13.96
C GLY A 344 16.51 4.86 -15.31
N PRO A 345 17.53 5.42 -15.97
CA PRO A 345 17.38 6.11 -17.25
C PRO A 345 17.10 5.20 -18.44
N SER A 346 17.17 3.88 -18.27
CA SER A 346 16.91 2.90 -19.33
C SER A 346 16.23 1.65 -18.83
N SER A 347 15.45 1.01 -19.70
CA SER A 347 14.78 -0.27 -19.39
C SER A 347 15.79 -1.38 -19.03
N GLN A 348 17.01 -1.35 -19.57
CA GLN A 348 18.04 -2.33 -19.19
C GLN A 348 18.51 -2.09 -17.76
N GLU A 349 18.76 -0.86 -17.37
CA GLU A 349 19.15 -0.52 -16.00
C GLU A 349 18.05 -0.92 -14.98
N ASN A 350 16.79 -0.68 -15.31
CA ASN A 350 15.67 -1.09 -14.48
C ASN A 350 15.63 -2.61 -14.26
N ARG A 351 15.83 -3.39 -15.34
CA ARG A 351 15.92 -4.85 -15.23
C ARG A 351 17.11 -5.30 -14.39
N ASP A 352 18.25 -4.67 -14.52
CA ASP A 352 19.45 -5.01 -13.76
C ASP A 352 19.24 -4.69 -12.27
N ARG A 353 18.71 -3.51 -11.92
CA ARG A 353 18.35 -3.15 -10.54
C ARG A 353 17.35 -4.13 -9.91
N LEU A 354 16.29 -4.48 -10.65
CA LEU A 354 15.31 -5.44 -10.16
C LEU A 354 15.92 -6.84 -9.98
N LYS A 355 16.79 -7.26 -10.88
CA LYS A 355 17.49 -8.54 -10.76
C LYS A 355 18.37 -8.58 -9.53
N ASP A 356 19.13 -7.52 -9.27
CA ASP A 356 19.99 -7.42 -8.10
C ASP A 356 19.13 -7.42 -6.82
N PHE A 357 18.07 -6.61 -6.79
CA PHE A 357 17.08 -6.61 -5.71
C PHE A 357 16.49 -8.00 -5.46
N ASN A 358 16.05 -8.70 -6.50
CA ASN A 358 15.48 -10.05 -6.38
C ASN A 358 16.50 -11.08 -5.90
N THR A 359 17.78 -10.93 -6.26
CA THR A 359 18.86 -11.81 -5.82
C THR A 359 19.07 -11.69 -4.31
N GLU A 360 19.16 -10.48 -3.79
CA GLU A 360 19.28 -10.22 -2.35
C GLU A 360 18.02 -10.69 -1.59
N PHE A 361 16.85 -10.37 -2.13
CA PHE A 361 15.58 -10.76 -1.52
C PHE A 361 15.44 -12.29 -1.44
N SER A 362 15.75 -13.03 -2.50
CA SER A 362 15.70 -14.49 -2.50
C SER A 362 16.75 -15.11 -1.58
N GLY A 363 17.95 -14.56 -1.53
CA GLY A 363 19.02 -14.96 -0.60
C GLY A 363 18.59 -14.80 0.86
N TRP A 364 17.89 -13.70 1.19
CA TRP A 364 17.33 -13.50 2.52
C TRP A 364 16.38 -14.62 2.94
N TYR A 365 15.49 -15.05 2.06
CA TYR A 365 14.50 -16.09 2.35
C TYR A 365 15.01 -17.52 2.08
N GLU A 366 16.30 -17.72 1.81
CA GLU A 366 16.83 -19.07 1.54
C GLU A 366 16.43 -20.06 2.64
N GLY A 367 15.86 -21.20 2.24
CA GLY A 367 15.33 -22.21 3.14
C GLY A 367 13.97 -21.91 3.79
N THR A 368 13.34 -20.79 3.47
CA THR A 368 12.06 -20.36 4.03
C THR A 368 11.16 -19.87 2.88
N ALA A 369 9.86 -20.16 2.93
CA ALA A 369 8.93 -19.55 2.00
C ALA A 369 8.84 -18.03 2.23
N PRO A 370 9.02 -17.17 1.21
CA PRO A 370 8.94 -15.74 1.37
C PRO A 370 7.50 -15.27 1.65
N ALA A 371 7.37 -14.11 2.30
CA ALA A 371 6.10 -13.41 2.43
C ALA A 371 5.52 -13.04 1.04
N GLY A 372 4.21 -12.71 1.00
CA GLY A 372 3.62 -12.08 -0.18
C GLY A 372 4.38 -10.81 -0.54
N ARG A 373 4.46 -10.48 -1.82
CA ARG A 373 5.18 -9.30 -2.28
C ARG A 373 4.55 -8.70 -3.53
N THR A 374 4.52 -7.38 -3.57
CA THR A 374 4.46 -6.62 -4.81
C THR A 374 5.79 -5.93 -5.08
N ALA A 375 6.08 -5.67 -6.34
CA ALA A 375 7.23 -4.87 -6.75
C ALA A 375 6.82 -3.94 -7.89
N GLN A 376 7.21 -2.67 -7.78
CA GLN A 376 6.90 -1.65 -8.79
C GLN A 376 8.10 -0.74 -9.04
N TYR A 377 8.20 -0.22 -10.26
CA TYR A 377 9.11 0.86 -10.55
C TYR A 377 8.50 2.20 -10.14
N VAL A 378 9.30 3.04 -9.51
CA VAL A 378 8.90 4.37 -9.02
C VAL A 378 9.94 5.41 -9.42
N GLY A 379 9.54 6.67 -9.50
CA GLY A 379 10.45 7.79 -9.80
C GLY A 379 11.44 8.11 -8.67
N GLY A 380 11.28 7.48 -7.51
CA GLY A 380 12.10 7.66 -6.32
C GLY A 380 11.41 7.08 -5.10
N ILE A 381 12.06 7.12 -3.95
CA ILE A 381 11.45 6.76 -2.66
C ILE A 381 12.10 7.56 -1.55
N GLN A 382 11.32 8.25 -0.75
CA GLN A 382 11.70 9.00 0.46
C GLN A 382 12.88 9.97 0.31
N GLN A 383 13.97 9.57 -0.35
CA GLN A 383 15.17 10.38 -0.60
C GLN A 383 15.70 10.12 -2.01
N ALA A 384 16.28 11.16 -2.62
CA ALA A 384 16.81 11.10 -3.98
C ALA A 384 17.95 10.10 -4.18
N SER A 385 18.68 9.75 -3.12
CA SER A 385 19.82 8.82 -3.17
C SER A 385 19.42 7.34 -3.11
N TYR A 386 18.17 7.02 -2.78
CA TYR A 386 17.73 5.64 -2.64
C TYR A 386 17.46 5.03 -4.02
N GLN A 387 17.85 3.77 -4.19
CA GLN A 387 17.64 2.99 -5.42
C GLN A 387 16.54 1.93 -5.25
N SER A 388 16.23 1.59 -4.02
CA SER A 388 15.14 0.69 -3.66
C SER A 388 14.54 1.06 -2.32
N GLY A 389 13.44 0.41 -1.97
CA GLY A 389 12.85 0.50 -0.65
C GLY A 389 11.85 -0.62 -0.41
N ILE A 390 11.72 -1.03 0.83
CA ILE A 390 10.80 -2.08 1.25
C ILE A 390 10.06 -1.63 2.50
N SER A 391 8.73 -1.78 2.50
CA SER A 391 7.92 -1.75 3.72
C SER A 391 7.31 -3.11 3.98
N ASN A 392 6.99 -3.41 5.23
CA ASN A 392 6.47 -4.72 5.62
C ASN A 392 5.28 -4.60 6.57
N ARG A 393 4.40 -5.59 6.49
CA ARG A 393 3.42 -5.92 7.52
C ARG A 393 3.77 -7.27 8.12
N ALA A 394 3.82 -7.33 9.45
CA ALA A 394 4.05 -8.56 10.21
C ALA A 394 2.93 -8.77 11.22
N ILE A 395 2.70 -10.02 11.64
CA ILE A 395 1.65 -10.36 12.61
C ILE A 395 2.11 -11.51 13.51
N TYR A 396 1.88 -11.37 14.82
CA TYR A 396 2.24 -12.39 15.81
C TYR A 396 1.32 -12.37 17.03
N CYS A 397 1.39 -13.40 17.84
CA CYS A 397 0.77 -13.43 19.18
C CYS A 397 1.74 -12.91 20.25
N LYS A 398 1.23 -12.07 21.13
CA LYS A 398 1.95 -11.70 22.38
C LYS A 398 2.00 -12.83 23.38
#